data_22cf16aaa207c7590402561761ba6751
#
_entry.id   22cf16aaa207c7590402561761ba6751
#
_cell.length_a   1.000
_cell.length_b   1.000
_cell.length_c   1.000
_cell.angle_alpha   90.00
_cell.angle_beta   90.00
_cell.angle_gamma   90.00
#
_symmetry.space_group_name_H-M   'P 1'
#
loop_
_entity.id
_entity.type
_entity.pdbx_description
1 polymer ?
#
loop_
_entity_poly.entity_id
_entity_poly.type
_entity_poly.pdbx_seq_one_letter_code
_entity_poly.pdbx_strand_id
1 'polypeptide(L)'
;VLKDPDDDENIYIYVSGSSMVRPEEELPGCSSAMPDEDPNSALFRIEVIKVPLDAPEEAAIVSSPRIFEDLAYPPSHEPSPEDVALLERMRAQGKNVYLVREAGPWVGSVREVPDRQAGLLLEVFKERQGIAGEPTQAQMAAFRESIGDLVYSLRDIEETGPNQCHDITLYPEIGLAAGACDGYGLLLDISDPVNPVRIDQVADENFSYWHNATFNNDGSKVVFSDEWYGTKCRANDPYEWGANAIFTITEDRKLKFHSYFKMDAVQTEYEICVAHNGSLLPVPGRDIMIQSWYEGGVSLFDWTDPDNPVEIGFHDRGPMRLGDVGSGGSWSIYWYNGYLVNSEIFRGLDIFELEASPYLTQNEIDASKTVVLDQLNVQGQPMYHWPATFALAKAYVDQLDRDPGVSEEMIQTLRAGISRAEAGGDKTLLLEMAAMVSSNATGGAADVSADSSAYTAAGKMSQLASTLRELAQG
;
A
#
# COMPACT_ATOMS: atom_id res chain seq x y z
N VAL A 1 -14.95 5.52 0.12
CA VAL A 1 -16.28 5.70 -0.48
C VAL A 1 -16.48 4.62 -1.53
N LEU A 2 -17.58 3.88 -1.41
CA LEU A 2 -17.96 2.78 -2.29
C LEU A 2 -19.24 3.16 -3.04
N LYS A 3 -19.22 3.00 -4.35
CA LYS A 3 -20.45 2.96 -5.16
C LYS A 3 -20.82 1.48 -5.32
N ASP A 4 -22.06 1.13 -4.99
CA ASP A 4 -22.54 -0.22 -5.26
C ASP A 4 -22.70 -0.39 -6.78
N PRO A 5 -22.11 -1.41 -7.41
CA PRO A 5 -22.27 -1.65 -8.85
C PRO A 5 -23.72 -1.87 -9.27
N ASP A 6 -24.54 -2.38 -8.36
CA ASP A 6 -25.96 -2.72 -8.59
C ASP A 6 -26.95 -1.64 -8.09
N ASP A 7 -26.45 -0.55 -7.48
CA ASP A 7 -27.27 0.54 -6.91
C ASP A 7 -26.71 1.93 -7.30
N ASP A 8 -27.35 2.57 -8.25
CA ASP A 8 -27.01 3.93 -8.68
C ASP A 8 -27.59 5.04 -7.79
N GLU A 9 -28.43 4.71 -6.80
CA GLU A 9 -29.12 5.70 -5.96
C GLU A 9 -28.36 6.03 -4.68
N ASN A 10 -27.39 5.18 -4.28
CA ASN A 10 -26.68 5.31 -3.01
C ASN A 10 -25.17 5.19 -3.19
N ILE A 11 -24.45 5.79 -2.24
CA ILE A 11 -23.03 5.49 -1.98
C ILE A 11 -22.87 5.07 -0.52
N TYR A 12 -21.80 4.32 -0.25
CA TYR A 12 -21.46 3.83 1.07
C TYR A 12 -20.10 4.37 1.49
N ILE A 13 -19.98 4.80 2.75
CA ILE A 13 -18.72 5.30 3.32
C ILE A 13 -18.35 4.34 4.44
N TYR A 14 -17.18 3.71 4.32
CA TYR A 14 -16.59 2.94 5.40
C TYR A 14 -15.73 3.88 6.24
N VAL A 15 -16.04 3.95 7.54
CA VAL A 15 -15.24 4.67 8.52
C VAL A 15 -14.30 3.67 9.15
N SER A 16 -13.01 3.88 9.02
CA SER A 16 -11.95 2.89 9.27
C SER A 16 -11.70 2.51 10.74
N GLY A 17 -12.56 2.95 11.66
CA GLY A 17 -12.43 2.70 13.09
C GLY A 17 -11.89 3.92 13.85
N SER A 18 -11.55 3.73 15.12
CA SER A 18 -11.05 4.81 15.98
C SER A 18 -9.90 4.32 16.85
N SER A 19 -8.81 5.06 16.85
CA SER A 19 -7.66 4.81 17.73
C SER A 19 -7.95 5.09 19.21
N MET A 20 -9.00 5.85 19.50
CA MET A 20 -9.43 6.16 20.86
C MET A 20 -10.94 6.00 20.97
N VAL A 21 -11.36 5.06 21.78
CA VAL A 21 -12.77 4.86 22.13
C VAL A 21 -13.16 5.96 23.11
N ARG A 22 -14.23 6.70 22.79
CA ARG A 22 -14.76 7.76 23.66
C ARG A 22 -15.81 7.20 24.60
N PRO A 23 -15.83 7.61 25.86
CA PRO A 23 -16.89 7.25 26.77
C PRO A 23 -18.22 7.96 26.42
N GLU A 24 -19.33 7.43 26.91
CA GLU A 24 -20.68 7.96 26.66
C GLU A 24 -20.84 9.41 27.12
N GLU A 25 -20.12 9.80 28.20
CA GLU A 25 -20.15 11.18 28.75
C GLU A 25 -19.55 12.20 27.77
N GLU A 26 -18.60 11.76 26.94
CA GLU A 26 -17.96 12.61 25.92
C GLU A 26 -18.75 12.60 24.59
N LEU A 27 -19.22 11.43 24.19
CA LEU A 27 -19.97 11.25 22.96
C LEU A 27 -21.16 10.31 23.19
N PRO A 28 -22.40 10.82 23.26
CA PRO A 28 -23.58 9.99 23.46
C PRO A 28 -23.72 8.88 22.43
N GLY A 29 -23.98 7.68 22.91
CA GLY A 29 -24.08 6.46 22.07
C GLY A 29 -22.74 5.75 21.81
N CYS A 30 -21.62 6.27 22.34
CA CYS A 30 -20.34 5.61 22.33
C CYS A 30 -20.14 4.80 23.61
N SER A 31 -19.48 3.65 23.52
CA SER A 31 -19.11 2.84 24.68
C SER A 31 -17.70 2.28 24.48
N SER A 32 -16.91 2.30 25.58
CA SER A 32 -15.58 1.70 25.65
C SER A 32 -15.59 0.31 26.33
N ALA A 33 -16.76 -0.18 26.72
CA ALA A 33 -16.89 -1.52 27.27
C ALA A 33 -16.58 -2.59 26.21
N MET A 34 -16.27 -3.80 26.65
CA MET A 34 -16.09 -4.93 25.73
C MET A 34 -17.40 -5.26 25.00
N PRO A 35 -17.36 -5.79 23.76
CA PRO A 35 -18.55 -6.05 22.95
C PRO A 35 -19.56 -7.01 23.56
N ASP A 36 -19.12 -7.91 24.44
CA ASP A 36 -19.97 -8.84 25.19
C ASP A 36 -20.66 -8.18 26.41
N GLU A 37 -20.13 -7.06 26.88
CA GLU A 37 -20.71 -6.27 27.98
C GLU A 37 -21.69 -5.20 27.46
N ASP A 38 -21.39 -4.57 26.31
CA ASP A 38 -22.23 -3.53 25.71
C ASP A 38 -22.28 -3.65 24.17
N PRO A 39 -23.48 -3.89 23.58
CA PRO A 39 -23.63 -3.99 22.14
C PRO A 39 -23.29 -2.66 21.39
N ASN A 40 -23.26 -1.52 22.10
CA ASN A 40 -22.85 -0.23 21.55
C ASN A 40 -21.35 -0.01 21.62
N SER A 41 -20.56 -0.98 22.06
CA SER A 41 -19.09 -0.89 22.06
C SER A 41 -18.57 -0.46 20.70
N ALA A 42 -17.68 0.53 20.69
CA ALA A 42 -16.97 0.97 19.49
C ALA A 42 -15.73 0.09 19.18
N LEU A 43 -15.42 -0.88 20.05
CA LEU A 43 -14.28 -1.77 19.86
C LEU A 43 -14.54 -2.77 18.71
N PHE A 44 -13.46 -3.10 17.98
CA PHE A 44 -13.40 -4.16 16.97
C PHE A 44 -14.30 -3.99 15.75
N ARG A 45 -14.81 -2.78 15.48
CA ARG A 45 -15.73 -2.52 14.39
C ARG A 45 -15.33 -1.32 13.53
N ILE A 46 -15.88 -1.28 12.32
CA ILE A 46 -15.98 -0.08 11.49
C ILE A 46 -17.44 0.36 11.43
N GLU A 47 -17.69 1.57 10.91
CA GLU A 47 -19.04 2.04 10.62
C GLU A 47 -19.26 2.07 9.11
N VAL A 48 -20.45 1.64 8.66
CA VAL A 48 -20.89 1.79 7.30
C VAL A 48 -21.99 2.85 7.24
N ILE A 49 -21.70 3.94 6.55
CA ILE A 49 -22.66 5.04 6.36
C ILE A 49 -23.23 4.92 4.96
N LYS A 50 -24.53 4.80 4.85
CA LYS A 50 -25.26 4.90 3.59
C LYS A 50 -25.63 6.36 3.33
N VAL A 51 -25.35 6.85 2.13
CA VAL A 51 -25.69 8.21 1.69
C VAL A 51 -26.57 8.10 0.43
N PRO A 52 -27.89 8.38 0.54
CA PRO A 52 -28.74 8.52 -0.63
C PRO A 52 -28.32 9.72 -1.48
N LEU A 53 -28.11 9.53 -2.79
CA LEU A 53 -27.62 10.62 -3.67
C LEU A 53 -28.66 11.73 -3.89
N ASP A 54 -29.94 11.38 -3.90
CA ASP A 54 -31.04 12.34 -4.05
C ASP A 54 -31.40 13.08 -2.75
N ALA A 55 -30.98 12.56 -1.59
CA ALA A 55 -31.24 13.12 -0.26
C ALA A 55 -30.05 12.91 0.67
N PRO A 56 -28.86 13.53 0.41
CA PRO A 56 -27.65 13.30 1.19
C PRO A 56 -27.77 13.71 2.66
N GLU A 57 -28.73 14.55 3.04
CA GLU A 57 -29.08 14.87 4.42
C GLU A 57 -29.69 13.68 5.20
N GLU A 58 -30.12 12.63 4.52
CA GLU A 58 -30.63 11.39 5.12
C GLU A 58 -29.49 10.36 5.35
N ALA A 59 -28.22 10.77 5.20
CA ALA A 59 -27.08 9.90 5.48
C ALA A 59 -27.14 9.34 6.90
N ALA A 60 -26.96 8.03 7.04
CA ALA A 60 -27.05 7.35 8.32
C ALA A 60 -26.09 6.13 8.38
N ILE A 61 -25.65 5.79 9.59
CA ILE A 61 -24.99 4.51 9.86
C ILE A 61 -26.03 3.41 9.67
N VAL A 62 -25.74 2.49 8.76
CA VAL A 62 -26.64 1.36 8.45
C VAL A 62 -26.16 0.04 9.02
N SER A 63 -24.86 -0.08 9.31
CA SER A 63 -24.28 -1.23 9.99
C SER A 63 -22.96 -0.89 10.66
N SER A 64 -22.52 -1.76 11.56
CA SER A 64 -21.27 -1.62 12.33
C SER A 64 -20.54 -2.96 12.39
N PRO A 65 -19.99 -3.45 11.26
CA PRO A 65 -19.35 -4.75 11.18
C PRO A 65 -18.11 -4.87 12.07
N ARG A 66 -17.98 -5.97 12.79
CA ARG A 66 -16.86 -6.24 13.71
C ARG A 66 -15.69 -6.91 13.00
N ILE A 67 -15.06 -6.19 12.08
CA ILE A 67 -13.98 -6.75 11.25
C ILE A 67 -12.68 -7.02 12.01
N PHE A 68 -12.52 -6.47 13.22
CA PHE A 68 -11.33 -6.65 14.08
C PHE A 68 -11.53 -7.67 15.19
N GLU A 69 -12.74 -8.24 15.36
CA GLU A 69 -13.04 -9.19 16.41
C GLU A 69 -12.16 -10.43 16.32
N ASP A 70 -11.75 -10.99 17.47
CA ASP A 70 -10.88 -12.16 17.59
C ASP A 70 -9.46 -12.02 16.98
N LEU A 71 -8.99 -10.81 16.74
CA LEU A 71 -7.59 -10.56 16.39
C LEU A 71 -6.77 -10.36 17.67
N ALA A 72 -5.65 -11.08 17.75
CA ALA A 72 -4.69 -10.91 18.82
C ALA A 72 -3.96 -9.55 18.71
N TYR A 73 -3.27 -9.14 19.76
CA TYR A 73 -2.31 -8.06 19.67
C TYR A 73 -1.27 -8.39 18.59
N PRO A 74 -0.96 -7.47 17.66
CA PRO A 74 -0.09 -7.77 16.52
C PRO A 74 1.32 -8.13 16.96
N PRO A 75 2.03 -8.99 16.21
CA PRO A 75 3.43 -9.26 16.46
C PRO A 75 4.26 -7.99 16.29
N SER A 76 5.31 -7.87 17.08
CA SER A 76 6.31 -6.81 16.93
C SER A 76 7.70 -7.42 16.99
N HIS A 77 8.69 -6.74 16.41
CA HIS A 77 10.08 -7.16 16.47
C HIS A 77 10.86 -6.38 17.55
N GLU A 78 12.01 -6.91 17.91
CA GLU A 78 12.96 -6.24 18.79
C GLU A 78 13.57 -5.00 18.09
N PRO A 79 13.95 -3.96 18.87
CA PRO A 79 14.65 -2.80 18.32
C PRO A 79 15.93 -3.19 17.58
N SER A 80 16.29 -2.44 16.54
CA SER A 80 17.57 -2.68 15.85
C SER A 80 18.77 -2.42 16.77
N PRO A 81 19.91 -3.09 16.54
CA PRO A 81 21.15 -2.78 17.24
C PRO A 81 21.54 -1.31 17.14
N GLU A 82 21.24 -0.64 16.03
CA GLU A 82 21.50 0.77 15.80
C GLU A 82 20.62 1.67 16.67
N ASP A 83 19.33 1.34 16.81
CA ASP A 83 18.41 2.09 17.69
C ASP A 83 18.82 1.94 19.16
N VAL A 84 19.23 0.74 19.57
CA VAL A 84 19.79 0.50 20.92
C VAL A 84 21.06 1.31 21.14
N ALA A 85 21.97 1.31 20.15
CA ALA A 85 23.21 2.09 20.24
C ALA A 85 22.94 3.60 20.26
N LEU A 86 21.93 4.07 19.53
CA LEU A 86 21.50 5.47 19.57
C LEU A 86 20.95 5.83 20.96
N LEU A 87 20.08 5.00 21.52
CA LEU A 87 19.55 5.17 22.88
C LEU A 87 20.68 5.32 23.92
N GLU A 88 21.66 4.43 23.88
CA GLU A 88 22.79 4.46 24.81
C GLU A 88 23.66 5.72 24.64
N ARG A 89 23.94 6.12 23.39
CA ARG A 89 24.67 7.38 23.12
C ARG A 89 23.94 8.60 23.68
N MET A 90 22.61 8.67 23.46
CA MET A 90 21.82 9.81 23.94
C MET A 90 21.72 9.81 25.46
N ARG A 91 21.60 8.66 26.12
CA ARG A 91 21.64 8.52 27.59
C ARG A 91 22.99 8.99 28.15
N ALA A 92 24.10 8.59 27.52
CA ALA A 92 25.45 9.03 27.92
C ALA A 92 25.65 10.54 27.79
N GLN A 93 24.95 11.20 26.88
CA GLN A 93 24.90 12.66 26.73
C GLN A 93 23.97 13.33 27.78
N GLY A 94 23.33 12.55 28.65
CA GLY A 94 22.45 13.06 29.69
C GLY A 94 21.02 13.31 29.23
N LYS A 95 20.65 12.84 28.03
CA LYS A 95 19.30 12.94 27.50
C LYS A 95 18.32 12.00 28.20
N ASN A 96 17.08 12.43 28.33
CA ASN A 96 15.98 11.62 28.90
C ASN A 96 15.25 10.94 27.74
N VAL A 97 15.67 9.72 27.41
CA VAL A 97 15.19 8.97 26.22
C VAL A 97 14.75 7.57 26.56
N TYR A 98 13.85 7.02 25.74
CA TYR A 98 13.41 5.64 25.79
C TYR A 98 13.12 5.09 24.38
N LEU A 99 13.05 3.77 24.25
CA LEU A 99 12.58 3.09 23.04
C LEU A 99 11.07 2.94 23.10
N VAL A 100 10.42 3.24 21.99
CA VAL A 100 8.98 3.01 21.81
C VAL A 100 8.74 1.51 21.66
N ARG A 101 7.81 0.96 22.44
CA ARG A 101 7.46 -0.48 22.46
C ARG A 101 6.07 -0.77 21.90
N GLU A 102 5.23 0.27 21.81
CA GLU A 102 3.88 0.13 21.26
C GLU A 102 3.97 -0.17 19.78
N ALA A 103 3.15 -1.12 19.29
CA ALA A 103 2.95 -1.32 17.86
C ALA A 103 2.51 0.01 17.20
N GLY A 104 2.97 0.24 16.00
CA GLY A 104 2.68 1.46 15.26
C GLY A 104 3.93 2.08 14.61
N PRO A 105 3.80 3.23 13.94
CA PRO A 105 4.84 3.78 13.07
C PRO A 105 6.15 4.17 13.80
N TRP A 106 6.17 4.16 15.13
CA TRP A 106 7.32 4.59 15.94
C TRP A 106 7.96 3.47 16.75
N VAL A 107 7.49 2.22 16.63
CA VAL A 107 8.04 1.09 17.39
C VAL A 107 9.57 0.97 17.15
N GLY A 108 10.31 0.68 18.21
CA GLY A 108 11.76 0.61 18.17
C GLY A 108 12.49 1.96 18.07
N SER A 109 11.80 3.07 17.78
CA SER A 109 12.43 4.38 17.69
C SER A 109 12.81 4.94 19.06
N VAL A 110 13.88 5.76 19.09
CA VAL A 110 14.31 6.46 20.31
C VAL A 110 13.51 7.77 20.44
N ARG A 111 12.78 7.91 21.54
CA ARG A 111 12.06 9.13 21.88
C ARG A 111 12.68 9.89 23.02
N GLU A 112 12.83 11.21 22.86
CA GLU A 112 13.23 12.11 23.93
C GLU A 112 12.00 12.57 24.73
N VAL A 113 12.08 12.47 26.04
CA VAL A 113 11.05 12.95 26.96
C VAL A 113 11.32 14.43 27.24
N PRO A 114 10.37 15.34 26.99
CA PRO A 114 10.54 16.76 27.31
C PRO A 114 10.87 16.99 28.79
N ASP A 115 11.72 17.96 29.09
CA ASP A 115 12.22 18.22 30.46
C ASP A 115 11.13 18.30 31.52
N ARG A 116 9.99 18.90 31.20
CA ARG A 116 8.85 19.00 32.12
C ARG A 116 8.28 17.60 32.47
N GLN A 117 8.14 16.75 31.49
CA GLN A 117 7.64 15.37 31.70
C GLN A 117 8.71 14.52 32.40
N ALA A 118 9.97 14.68 32.03
CA ALA A 118 11.09 14.01 32.68
C ALA A 118 11.16 14.37 34.17
N GLY A 119 10.89 15.63 34.51
CA GLY A 119 10.78 16.07 35.91
C GLY A 119 9.68 15.36 36.69
N LEU A 120 8.49 15.15 36.08
CA LEU A 120 7.40 14.40 36.70
C LEU A 120 7.76 12.93 36.88
N LEU A 121 8.37 12.30 35.86
CA LEU A 121 8.83 10.92 35.96
C LEU A 121 9.92 10.74 37.02
N LEU A 122 10.79 11.76 37.19
CA LEU A 122 11.83 11.73 38.23
C LEU A 122 11.22 11.72 39.64
N GLU A 123 10.16 12.50 39.89
CA GLU A 123 9.49 12.45 41.20
C GLU A 123 8.84 11.09 41.45
N VAL A 124 8.21 10.48 40.46
CA VAL A 124 7.68 9.10 40.56
C VAL A 124 8.81 8.10 40.84
N PHE A 125 9.95 8.22 40.13
CA PHE A 125 11.13 7.38 40.36
C PHE A 125 11.65 7.55 41.80
N LYS A 126 11.80 8.79 42.28
CA LYS A 126 12.26 9.08 43.65
C LYS A 126 11.33 8.46 44.70
N GLU A 127 10.03 8.59 44.51
CA GLU A 127 9.04 8.01 45.40
C GLU A 127 9.18 6.47 45.46
N ARG A 128 9.21 5.81 44.29
CA ARG A 128 9.36 4.35 44.18
C ARG A 128 10.67 3.82 44.77
N GLN A 129 11.76 4.62 44.71
CA GLN A 129 13.09 4.25 45.22
C GLN A 129 13.35 4.76 46.65
N GLY A 130 12.41 5.48 47.26
CA GLY A 130 12.58 6.05 48.62
C GLY A 130 13.69 7.12 48.69
N ILE A 131 13.94 7.86 47.59
CA ILE A 131 14.99 8.90 47.53
C ILE A 131 14.46 10.20 48.10
N ALA A 132 15.04 10.63 49.21
CA ALA A 132 14.77 11.92 49.83
C ALA A 132 15.82 12.96 49.36
N GLY A 133 15.36 14.06 48.77
CA GLY A 133 16.24 15.17 48.33
C GLY A 133 16.74 14.99 46.87
N GLU A 134 17.86 15.63 46.57
CA GLU A 134 18.45 15.58 45.23
C GLU A 134 19.10 14.21 44.94
N PRO A 135 18.81 13.61 43.78
CA PRO A 135 19.40 12.33 43.43
C PRO A 135 20.89 12.44 43.11
N THR A 136 21.64 11.45 43.50
CA THR A 136 23.05 11.31 43.12
C THR A 136 23.23 11.05 41.63
N GLN A 137 24.43 11.19 41.10
CA GLN A 137 24.71 10.90 39.70
C GLN A 137 24.37 9.45 39.31
N ALA A 138 24.63 8.49 40.20
CA ALA A 138 24.27 7.08 39.99
C ALA A 138 22.75 6.90 39.94
N GLN A 139 22.00 7.57 40.82
CA GLN A 139 20.54 7.53 40.82
C GLN A 139 19.94 8.20 39.56
N MET A 140 20.56 9.28 39.08
CA MET A 140 20.16 9.89 37.82
C MET A 140 20.44 8.99 36.58
N ALA A 141 21.52 8.21 36.62
CA ALA A 141 21.77 7.21 35.58
C ALA A 141 20.70 6.10 35.62
N ALA A 142 20.41 5.57 36.79
CA ALA A 142 19.34 4.55 36.99
C ALA A 142 17.96 5.08 36.59
N PHE A 143 17.67 6.38 36.88
CA PHE A 143 16.46 7.01 36.41
C PHE A 143 16.37 7.00 34.87
N ARG A 144 17.43 7.41 34.17
CA ARG A 144 17.43 7.41 32.70
C ARG A 144 17.26 6.03 32.09
N GLU A 145 17.81 5.01 32.72
CA GLU A 145 17.59 3.61 32.32
C GLU A 145 16.14 3.17 32.51
N SER A 146 15.47 3.67 33.56
CA SER A 146 14.09 3.29 33.88
C SER A 146 13.00 4.12 33.19
N ILE A 147 13.36 5.14 32.38
CA ILE A 147 12.37 6.06 31.78
C ILE A 147 11.33 5.31 30.96
N GLY A 148 11.73 4.33 30.14
CA GLY A 148 10.80 3.52 29.36
C GLY A 148 9.77 2.82 30.26
N ASP A 149 10.23 2.09 31.27
CA ASP A 149 9.35 1.38 32.19
C ASP A 149 8.44 2.30 33.01
N LEU A 150 8.95 3.50 33.34
CA LEU A 150 8.13 4.54 34.01
C LEU A 150 7.03 5.04 33.09
N VAL A 151 7.37 5.37 31.83
CA VAL A 151 6.39 5.83 30.83
C VAL A 151 5.29 4.80 30.65
N TYR A 152 5.65 3.54 30.45
CA TYR A 152 4.68 2.46 30.24
C TYR A 152 3.88 2.12 31.51
N SER A 153 4.50 2.17 32.69
CA SER A 153 3.79 1.90 33.94
C SER A 153 2.77 2.96 34.36
N LEU A 154 2.83 4.14 33.75
CA LEU A 154 1.89 5.26 33.99
C LEU A 154 0.82 5.36 32.88
N ARG A 155 0.93 4.58 31.85
CA ARG A 155 -0.10 4.45 30.82
C ARG A 155 -0.95 3.23 31.14
N ASP A 156 -2.23 3.44 31.21
CA ASP A 156 -3.22 2.35 31.31
C ASP A 156 -3.48 1.86 29.88
N ILE A 157 -2.49 1.15 29.32
CA ILE A 157 -2.58 0.59 27.96
C ILE A 157 -3.05 -0.85 28.15
N GLU A 158 -4.31 -1.11 27.85
CA GLU A 158 -4.76 -2.46 27.57
C GLU A 158 -4.23 -2.87 26.20
N GLU A 159 -3.49 -3.97 26.14
CA GLU A 159 -3.08 -4.62 24.89
C GLU A 159 -4.30 -5.33 24.29
N THR A 160 -5.23 -4.54 23.77
CA THR A 160 -6.36 -5.04 22.97
C THR A 160 -5.91 -5.31 21.53
N GLY A 161 -6.61 -6.17 20.84
CA GLY A 161 -6.41 -6.36 19.40
C GLY A 161 -6.68 -5.04 18.61
N PRO A 162 -6.44 -5.05 17.29
CA PRO A 162 -6.62 -3.87 16.47
C PRO A 162 -8.07 -3.37 16.48
N ASN A 163 -8.25 -2.07 16.38
CA ASN A 163 -9.57 -1.44 16.39
C ASN A 163 -9.74 -0.37 15.29
N GLN A 164 -8.74 -0.18 14.45
CA GLN A 164 -8.78 0.77 13.34
C GLN A 164 -7.94 0.28 12.17
N CYS A 165 -8.23 0.83 10.97
CA CYS A 165 -7.34 0.79 9.83
C CYS A 165 -6.81 2.20 9.55
N HIS A 166 -5.56 2.28 9.13
CA HIS A 166 -5.06 3.53 8.56
C HIS A 166 -5.76 3.77 7.22
N ASP A 167 -5.85 2.73 6.39
CA ASP A 167 -6.50 2.80 5.08
C ASP A 167 -7.31 1.54 4.77
N ILE A 168 -8.40 1.70 3.99
CA ILE A 168 -9.18 0.60 3.42
C ILE A 168 -9.34 0.89 1.93
N THR A 169 -8.68 0.11 1.09
CA THR A 169 -8.80 0.21 -0.36
C THR A 169 -9.93 -0.69 -0.84
N LEU A 170 -10.89 -0.10 -1.50
CA LEU A 170 -12.09 -0.77 -2.00
C LEU A 170 -11.93 -1.16 -3.47
N TYR A 171 -12.31 -2.38 -3.84
CA TYR A 171 -12.36 -2.85 -5.22
C TYR A 171 -13.75 -3.42 -5.54
N PRO A 172 -14.76 -2.53 -5.81
CA PRO A 172 -16.14 -2.92 -5.95
C PRO A 172 -16.39 -3.94 -7.05
N GLU A 173 -15.72 -3.78 -8.19
CA GLU A 173 -15.92 -4.62 -9.38
C GLU A 173 -15.61 -6.10 -9.14
N ILE A 174 -14.80 -6.42 -8.13
CA ILE A 174 -14.49 -7.80 -7.73
C ILE A 174 -15.08 -8.17 -6.38
N GLY A 175 -15.79 -7.26 -5.71
CA GLY A 175 -16.40 -7.47 -4.41
C GLY A 175 -15.41 -7.64 -3.27
N LEU A 176 -14.21 -7.04 -3.37
CA LEU A 176 -13.14 -7.13 -2.36
C LEU A 176 -12.74 -5.77 -1.83
N ALA A 177 -12.25 -5.75 -0.59
CA ALA A 177 -11.49 -4.64 -0.04
C ALA A 177 -10.28 -5.15 0.73
N ALA A 178 -9.23 -4.34 0.79
CA ALA A 178 -8.03 -4.61 1.56
C ALA A 178 -7.83 -3.52 2.60
N GLY A 179 -7.82 -3.91 3.88
CA GLY A 179 -7.59 -3.01 5.01
C GLY A 179 -6.15 -3.10 5.49
N ALA A 180 -5.45 -1.98 5.51
CA ALA A 180 -4.18 -1.82 6.20
C ALA A 180 -4.47 -1.30 7.61
N CYS A 181 -4.46 -2.20 8.60
CA CYS A 181 -5.02 -1.97 9.92
C CYS A 181 -3.95 -2.17 11.00
N ASP A 182 -4.22 -1.78 12.24
CA ASP A 182 -3.28 -1.88 13.36
C ASP A 182 -2.57 -3.25 13.44
N GLY A 183 -1.39 -3.36 12.81
CA GLY A 183 -0.57 -4.57 12.78
C GLY A 183 -1.07 -5.71 11.88
N TYR A 184 -2.09 -5.47 11.05
CA TYR A 184 -2.68 -6.49 10.17
C TYR A 184 -2.98 -5.95 8.77
N GLY A 185 -2.78 -6.80 7.76
CA GLY A 185 -3.45 -6.72 6.47
C GLY A 185 -4.74 -7.55 6.50
N LEU A 186 -5.89 -6.93 6.24
CA LEU A 186 -7.19 -7.59 6.21
C LEU A 186 -7.71 -7.72 4.80
N LEU A 187 -8.30 -8.86 4.45
CA LEU A 187 -9.08 -9.02 3.23
C LEU A 187 -10.56 -9.11 3.58
N LEU A 188 -11.37 -8.24 2.97
CA LEU A 188 -12.81 -8.16 3.24
C LEU A 188 -13.59 -8.53 1.97
N ASP A 189 -14.68 -9.28 2.14
CA ASP A 189 -15.75 -9.42 1.14
C ASP A 189 -16.70 -8.21 1.30
N ILE A 190 -16.87 -7.44 0.23
CA ILE A 190 -17.75 -6.28 0.15
C ILE A 190 -18.83 -6.45 -0.92
N SER A 191 -19.12 -7.69 -1.32
CA SER A 191 -20.19 -8.00 -2.26
C SER A 191 -21.56 -7.52 -1.77
N ASP A 192 -21.76 -7.47 -0.44
CA ASP A 192 -22.81 -6.70 0.20
C ASP A 192 -22.18 -5.45 0.84
N PRO A 193 -22.34 -4.26 0.24
CA PRO A 193 -21.68 -3.05 0.73
C PRO A 193 -22.15 -2.63 2.13
N VAL A 194 -23.33 -3.09 2.57
CA VAL A 194 -23.85 -2.81 3.92
C VAL A 194 -23.18 -3.69 4.97
N ASN A 195 -22.79 -4.90 4.63
CA ASN A 195 -22.30 -5.91 5.56
C ASN A 195 -20.93 -6.47 5.13
N PRO A 196 -19.86 -5.67 5.10
CA PRO A 196 -18.53 -6.20 4.80
C PRO A 196 -18.10 -7.26 5.82
N VAL A 197 -17.48 -8.33 5.34
CA VAL A 197 -17.06 -9.48 6.14
C VAL A 197 -15.56 -9.70 5.97
N ARG A 198 -14.81 -9.80 7.08
CA ARG A 198 -13.42 -10.24 7.02
C ARG A 198 -13.35 -11.70 6.61
N ILE A 199 -12.65 -11.97 5.49
CA ILE A 199 -12.50 -13.32 4.93
C ILE A 199 -11.09 -13.88 5.13
N ASP A 200 -10.09 -12.98 5.33
CA ASP A 200 -8.74 -13.35 5.71
C ASP A 200 -8.01 -12.21 6.42
N GLN A 201 -6.91 -12.55 7.09
CA GLN A 201 -5.99 -11.62 7.72
C GLN A 201 -4.56 -12.16 7.71
N VAL A 202 -3.60 -11.25 7.63
CA VAL A 202 -2.18 -11.53 7.76
C VAL A 202 -1.54 -10.54 8.72
N ALA A 203 -0.56 -11.01 9.48
CA ALA A 203 0.32 -10.19 10.30
C ALA A 203 1.76 -10.53 9.94
N ASP A 204 2.67 -9.59 10.16
CA ASP A 204 4.09 -9.74 9.83
C ASP A 204 4.93 -9.09 10.92
N GLU A 205 5.90 -9.83 11.47
CA GLU A 205 6.81 -9.30 12.50
C GLU A 205 7.75 -8.21 11.96
N ASN A 206 7.96 -8.13 10.63
CA ASN A 206 8.74 -7.08 9.98
C ASN A 206 7.94 -5.80 9.75
N PHE A 207 6.60 -5.86 9.84
CA PHE A 207 5.73 -4.71 9.62
C PHE A 207 5.32 -4.09 10.94
N SER A 208 5.50 -2.79 11.04
CA SER A 208 5.15 -2.02 12.22
C SER A 208 3.88 -1.21 12.06
N TYR A 209 3.65 -0.68 10.88
CA TYR A 209 2.50 0.15 10.59
C TYR A 209 1.93 -0.11 9.19
N TRP A 210 1.02 -1.06 9.14
CA TRP A 210 0.25 -1.35 7.93
C TRP A 210 -0.51 -0.09 7.50
N HIS A 211 -0.13 0.46 6.35
CA HIS A 211 -0.52 1.81 5.99
C HIS A 211 -1.48 1.88 4.82
N ASN A 212 -1.16 1.24 3.70
CA ASN A 212 -1.93 1.26 2.47
C ASN A 212 -2.00 -0.13 1.84
N ALA A 213 -3.01 -0.35 0.99
CA ALA A 213 -3.14 -1.55 0.17
C ALA A 213 -3.41 -1.16 -1.29
N THR A 214 -2.82 -1.90 -2.24
CA THR A 214 -3.07 -1.70 -3.68
C THR A 214 -3.25 -3.05 -4.35
N PHE A 215 -4.40 -3.28 -4.98
CA PHE A 215 -4.63 -4.48 -5.79
C PHE A 215 -3.99 -4.34 -7.17
N ASN A 216 -3.67 -5.48 -7.81
CA ASN A 216 -3.44 -5.49 -9.24
C ASN A 216 -4.78 -5.43 -10.02
N ASN A 217 -4.70 -5.30 -11.35
CA ASN A 217 -5.90 -5.00 -12.14
C ASN A 217 -6.95 -6.12 -12.20
N ASP A 218 -6.58 -7.36 -12.00
CA ASP A 218 -7.53 -8.49 -11.97
C ASP A 218 -7.91 -8.94 -10.55
N GLY A 219 -7.33 -8.29 -9.52
CA GLY A 219 -7.60 -8.60 -8.12
C GLY A 219 -7.00 -9.92 -7.64
N SER A 220 -6.11 -10.53 -8.41
CA SER A 220 -5.40 -11.76 -8.02
C SER A 220 -4.25 -11.52 -7.05
N LYS A 221 -3.82 -10.26 -6.89
CA LYS A 221 -2.70 -9.85 -6.03
C LYS A 221 -3.01 -8.57 -5.28
N VAL A 222 -2.36 -8.41 -4.13
CA VAL A 222 -2.39 -7.17 -3.34
C VAL A 222 -1.03 -6.89 -2.74
N VAL A 223 -0.65 -5.61 -2.73
CA VAL A 223 0.54 -5.08 -2.03
C VAL A 223 0.05 -4.34 -0.80
N PHE A 224 0.66 -4.62 0.36
CA PHE A 224 0.52 -3.80 1.56
C PHE A 224 1.82 -3.04 1.81
N SER A 225 1.72 -1.79 2.23
CA SER A 225 2.86 -0.96 2.60
C SER A 225 3.01 -0.84 4.12
N ASP A 226 4.27 -0.81 4.59
CA ASP A 226 4.65 -0.54 5.97
C ASP A 226 5.21 0.88 6.08
N GLU A 227 4.45 1.79 6.68
CA GLU A 227 4.92 3.14 6.97
C GLU A 227 5.71 3.18 8.29
N TRP A 228 6.70 2.34 8.42
CA TRP A 228 7.47 2.34 9.63
C TRP A 228 8.45 3.50 9.73
N TYR A 229 8.01 4.54 10.38
CA TYR A 229 8.86 5.69 10.70
C TYR A 229 10.11 5.26 11.47
N GLY A 230 11.21 5.89 11.16
CA GLY A 230 12.48 5.68 11.83
C GLY A 230 13.25 6.98 11.95
N THR A 231 14.43 6.87 12.52
CA THR A 231 15.40 7.97 12.62
C THR A 231 16.33 8.01 11.41
N LYS A 232 16.07 7.19 10.39
CA LYS A 232 16.89 7.04 9.18
C LYS A 232 16.06 6.45 8.04
N CYS A 233 16.61 6.46 6.84
CA CYS A 233 16.02 5.83 5.68
C CYS A 233 15.95 4.31 5.83
N ARG A 234 14.75 3.75 5.90
CA ARG A 234 14.52 2.30 6.02
C ARG A 234 14.84 1.54 4.74
N ALA A 235 14.81 2.20 3.58
CA ALA A 235 15.23 1.58 2.32
C ALA A 235 16.68 1.11 2.36
N ASN A 236 17.53 1.78 3.15
CA ASN A 236 18.95 1.41 3.34
C ASN A 236 19.18 0.33 4.41
N ASP A 237 18.15 -0.07 5.16
CA ASP A 237 18.28 -1.09 6.20
C ASP A 237 18.43 -2.49 5.58
N PRO A 238 19.18 -3.39 6.23
CA PRO A 238 19.24 -4.79 5.83
C PRO A 238 17.97 -5.58 6.21
N TYR A 239 17.06 -4.94 6.96
CA TYR A 239 15.78 -5.52 7.40
C TYR A 239 14.67 -5.17 6.41
N GLU A 240 13.57 -5.93 6.43
CA GLU A 240 12.40 -5.70 5.57
C GLU A 240 11.45 -4.60 6.10
N TRP A 241 11.95 -3.74 6.95
CA TRP A 241 11.22 -2.66 7.62
C TRP A 241 10.95 -1.49 6.67
N GLY A 242 9.74 -0.93 6.74
CA GLY A 242 9.33 0.15 5.86
C GLY A 242 9.20 -0.27 4.39
N ALA A 243 8.98 -1.56 4.15
CA ALA A 243 8.87 -2.18 2.83
C ALA A 243 7.41 -2.29 2.36
N ASN A 244 7.24 -2.85 1.18
CA ASN A 244 5.99 -3.43 0.71
C ASN A 244 6.03 -4.94 0.90
N ALA A 245 4.89 -5.54 1.29
CA ALA A 245 4.70 -6.99 1.27
C ALA A 245 3.72 -7.37 0.17
N ILE A 246 4.09 -8.32 -0.67
CA ILE A 246 3.33 -8.75 -1.85
C ILE A 246 2.65 -10.08 -1.56
N PHE A 247 1.34 -10.12 -1.80
CA PHE A 247 0.52 -11.31 -1.62
C PHE A 247 -0.23 -11.65 -2.90
N THR A 248 -0.43 -12.94 -3.16
CA THR A 248 -1.48 -13.40 -4.07
C THR A 248 -2.76 -13.70 -3.28
N ILE A 249 -3.89 -13.53 -3.94
CA ILE A 249 -5.20 -13.92 -3.43
C ILE A 249 -5.58 -15.24 -4.11
N THR A 250 -5.66 -16.29 -3.33
CA THR A 250 -5.93 -17.64 -3.82
C THR A 250 -7.40 -17.82 -4.25
N GLU A 251 -7.75 -18.90 -4.93
CA GLU A 251 -9.14 -19.20 -5.35
C GLU A 251 -10.12 -19.28 -4.17
N ASP A 252 -9.65 -19.71 -2.99
CA ASP A 252 -10.44 -19.70 -1.75
C ASP A 252 -10.34 -18.36 -0.99
N ARG A 253 -9.91 -17.31 -1.69
CA ARG A 253 -9.79 -15.93 -1.18
C ARG A 253 -8.92 -15.82 0.07
N LYS A 254 -7.73 -16.47 0.05
CA LYS A 254 -6.73 -16.36 1.11
C LYS A 254 -5.50 -15.61 0.63
N LEU A 255 -4.91 -14.84 1.53
CA LEU A 255 -3.68 -14.11 1.31
C LEU A 255 -2.48 -15.06 1.42
N LYS A 256 -1.70 -15.17 0.35
CA LYS A 256 -0.47 -15.95 0.32
C LYS A 256 0.70 -15.02 0.07
N PHE A 257 1.59 -14.89 1.07
CA PHE A 257 2.80 -14.09 0.98
C PHE A 257 3.77 -14.62 -0.09
N HIS A 258 4.45 -13.72 -0.78
CA HIS A 258 5.48 -13.98 -1.77
C HIS A 258 6.82 -13.35 -1.41
N SER A 259 6.89 -12.02 -1.42
CA SER A 259 8.14 -11.30 -1.23
C SER A 259 7.92 -9.90 -0.64
N TYR A 260 9.04 -9.25 -0.33
CA TYR A 260 9.05 -7.83 -0.02
C TYR A 260 9.65 -7.03 -1.18
N PHE A 261 9.23 -5.77 -1.27
CA PHE A 261 9.85 -4.79 -2.15
C PHE A 261 10.27 -3.55 -1.36
N LYS A 262 11.50 -3.11 -1.55
CA LYS A 262 12.02 -1.80 -1.12
C LYS A 262 12.61 -1.09 -2.32
N MET A 263 12.55 0.25 -2.32
CA MET A 263 13.18 1.03 -3.39
C MET A 263 14.69 0.79 -3.43
N ASP A 264 15.24 0.63 -4.64
CA ASP A 264 16.67 0.40 -4.87
C ASP A 264 17.47 1.71 -5.03
N ALA A 265 16.78 2.82 -5.34
CA ALA A 265 17.42 4.12 -5.49
C ALA A 265 18.20 4.50 -4.22
N VAL A 266 19.47 4.85 -4.39
CA VAL A 266 20.39 5.12 -3.28
C VAL A 266 19.95 6.36 -2.50
N GLN A 267 19.79 6.20 -1.20
CA GLN A 267 19.33 7.24 -0.28
C GLN A 267 20.42 7.63 0.73
N THR A 268 20.36 8.82 1.27
CA THR A 268 21.25 9.27 2.35
C THR A 268 20.69 8.88 3.73
N GLU A 269 21.54 8.97 4.75
CA GLU A 269 21.14 8.75 6.15
C GLU A 269 20.25 9.87 6.74
N TYR A 270 20.08 10.97 6.00
CA TYR A 270 19.31 12.15 6.45
C TYR A 270 17.87 12.17 5.91
N GLU A 271 17.45 11.14 5.19
CA GLU A 271 16.14 11.04 4.56
C GLU A 271 15.24 10.07 5.32
N ILE A 272 13.95 10.35 5.31
CA ILE A 272 12.92 9.36 5.63
C ILE A 272 12.54 8.67 4.33
N CYS A 273 12.67 7.35 4.28
CA CYS A 273 12.35 6.55 3.11
C CYS A 273 11.67 5.27 3.57
N VAL A 274 10.35 5.30 3.62
CA VAL A 274 9.47 4.16 3.91
C VAL A 274 8.36 4.10 2.88
N ALA A 275 7.83 2.92 2.63
CA ALA A 275 6.72 2.72 1.72
C ALA A 275 5.50 3.51 2.20
N HIS A 276 4.90 4.29 1.30
CA HIS A 276 3.74 5.12 1.58
C HIS A 276 2.64 4.90 0.51
N ASN A 277 1.83 5.91 0.23
CA ASN A 277 0.74 5.80 -0.73
C ASN A 277 1.23 5.70 -2.18
N GLY A 278 0.50 4.95 -2.98
CA GLY A 278 0.76 4.78 -4.40
C GLY A 278 -0.46 4.32 -5.17
N SER A 279 -0.28 4.07 -6.45
CA SER A 279 -1.33 3.55 -7.31
C SER A 279 -0.80 2.61 -8.39
N LEU A 280 -1.65 1.68 -8.80
CA LEU A 280 -1.41 0.86 -9.97
C LEU A 280 -1.40 1.73 -11.24
N LEU A 281 -0.47 1.48 -12.16
CA LEU A 281 -0.48 2.06 -13.48
C LEU A 281 -1.25 1.15 -14.46
N PRO A 282 -2.05 1.71 -15.36
CA PRO A 282 -2.79 0.94 -16.36
C PRO A 282 -1.89 0.49 -17.52
N VAL A 283 -0.82 -0.23 -17.23
CA VAL A 283 0.02 -0.86 -18.25
C VAL A 283 -0.57 -2.23 -18.57
N PRO A 284 -1.02 -2.47 -19.82
CA PRO A 284 -1.68 -3.72 -20.14
C PRO A 284 -0.76 -4.93 -19.91
N GLY A 285 -1.27 -5.99 -19.27
CA GLY A 285 -0.54 -7.25 -19.08
C GLY A 285 0.67 -7.16 -18.14
N ARG A 286 0.76 -6.11 -17.31
CA ARG A 286 1.79 -5.93 -16.28
C ARG A 286 1.21 -5.29 -15.03
N ASP A 287 1.74 -5.67 -13.89
CA ASP A 287 1.43 -5.01 -12.63
C ASP A 287 2.57 -4.06 -12.28
N ILE A 288 2.36 -2.78 -12.56
CA ILE A 288 3.32 -1.72 -12.28
C ILE A 288 2.70 -0.75 -11.30
N MET A 289 3.41 -0.45 -10.24
CA MET A 289 2.99 0.51 -9.23
C MET A 289 3.93 1.71 -9.19
N ILE A 290 3.37 2.90 -9.07
CA ILE A 290 4.09 4.10 -8.64
C ILE A 290 3.79 4.37 -7.18
N GLN A 291 4.80 4.68 -6.39
CA GLN A 291 4.65 4.82 -4.94
C GLN A 291 5.53 5.94 -4.38
N SER A 292 5.00 6.62 -3.38
CA SER A 292 5.70 7.62 -2.58
C SER A 292 6.56 6.99 -1.49
N TRP A 293 7.74 7.58 -1.24
CA TRP A 293 8.70 7.14 -0.23
C TRP A 293 9.23 8.30 0.60
N TYR A 294 8.40 9.28 0.91
CA TYR A 294 8.79 10.50 1.63
C TYR A 294 9.96 11.23 0.93
N GLU A 295 11.07 11.51 1.66
CA GLU A 295 12.25 12.17 1.10
C GLU A 295 13.00 11.29 0.10
N GLY A 296 12.81 9.95 0.14
CA GLY A 296 13.25 9.05 -0.93
C GLY A 296 12.58 9.29 -2.29
N GLY A 297 11.60 10.18 -2.32
CA GLY A 297 10.92 10.57 -3.55
C GLY A 297 9.84 9.58 -3.97
N VAL A 298 9.87 9.17 -5.23
CA VAL A 298 8.91 8.22 -5.80
C VAL A 298 9.63 7.07 -6.48
N SER A 299 9.11 5.86 -6.34
CA SER A 299 9.60 4.63 -6.98
C SER A 299 8.53 4.07 -7.91
N LEU A 300 8.94 3.64 -9.10
CA LEU A 300 8.15 2.94 -10.08
C LEU A 300 8.66 1.50 -10.12
N PHE A 301 7.84 0.52 -9.77
CA PHE A 301 8.28 -0.86 -9.73
C PHE A 301 7.29 -1.82 -10.41
N ASP A 302 7.86 -2.85 -11.02
CA ASP A 302 7.13 -3.96 -11.64
C ASP A 302 7.06 -5.12 -10.64
N TRP A 303 5.86 -5.56 -10.31
CA TRP A 303 5.57 -6.69 -9.44
C TRP A 303 4.68 -7.74 -10.13
N THR A 304 4.76 -7.76 -11.46
CA THR A 304 4.08 -8.78 -12.29
C THR A 304 4.46 -10.19 -11.84
N ASP A 305 5.75 -10.40 -11.56
CA ASP A 305 6.24 -11.55 -10.82
C ASP A 305 6.25 -11.21 -9.32
N PRO A 306 5.34 -11.78 -8.51
CA PRO A 306 5.25 -11.43 -7.09
C PRO A 306 6.44 -11.93 -6.26
N ASP A 307 7.24 -12.88 -6.78
CA ASP A 307 8.43 -13.38 -6.11
C ASP A 307 9.67 -12.54 -6.40
N ASN A 308 9.67 -11.73 -7.48
CA ASN A 308 10.82 -10.95 -7.95
C ASN A 308 10.40 -9.53 -8.39
N PRO A 309 9.88 -8.68 -7.50
CA PRO A 309 9.57 -7.28 -7.83
C PRO A 309 10.85 -6.49 -8.14
N VAL A 310 10.78 -5.57 -9.11
CA VAL A 310 11.95 -4.82 -9.61
C VAL A 310 11.62 -3.36 -9.75
N GLU A 311 12.46 -2.47 -9.20
CA GLU A 311 12.38 -1.03 -9.49
C GLU A 311 12.76 -0.77 -10.95
N ILE A 312 11.90 -0.07 -11.68
CA ILE A 312 12.08 0.22 -13.12
C ILE A 312 12.22 1.72 -13.41
N GLY A 313 12.06 2.55 -12.40
CA GLY A 313 12.25 3.99 -12.48
C GLY A 313 12.03 4.67 -11.14
N PHE A 314 12.57 5.87 -10.99
CA PHE A 314 12.40 6.67 -9.78
C PHE A 314 12.57 8.16 -10.07
N HIS A 315 12.09 8.98 -9.13
CA HIS A 315 12.42 10.41 -9.07
C HIS A 315 12.67 10.80 -7.61
N ASP A 316 13.83 11.40 -7.37
CA ASP A 316 14.25 11.81 -6.05
C ASP A 316 14.91 13.20 -6.12
N ARG A 317 14.66 14.03 -5.10
CA ARG A 317 15.22 15.39 -4.96
C ARG A 317 16.26 15.48 -3.86
N GLY A 318 16.50 14.37 -3.17
CA GLY A 318 17.38 14.30 -2.02
C GLY A 318 16.80 14.95 -0.75
N PRO A 319 17.56 14.92 0.35
CA PRO A 319 17.08 15.30 1.67
C PRO A 319 16.62 16.76 1.74
N MET A 320 15.60 17.01 2.54
CA MET A 320 15.10 18.37 2.83
C MET A 320 16.12 19.18 3.63
N ARG A 321 16.92 18.52 4.46
CA ARG A 321 17.94 19.13 5.31
C ARG A 321 19.20 18.26 5.36
N LEU A 322 20.34 18.86 5.16
CA LEU A 322 21.62 18.18 5.36
C LEU A 322 21.97 18.19 6.84
N GLY A 323 22.29 17.02 7.38
CA GLY A 323 22.77 16.86 8.75
C GLY A 323 21.68 16.69 9.82
N ASP A 324 20.42 16.61 9.41
CA ASP A 324 19.30 16.35 10.30
C ASP A 324 18.21 15.56 9.53
N VAL A 325 17.65 14.52 10.14
CA VAL A 325 16.55 13.76 9.52
C VAL A 325 15.32 14.65 9.53
N GLY A 326 14.91 15.07 8.33
CA GLY A 326 13.72 15.87 8.12
C GLY A 326 12.47 15.00 7.93
N SER A 327 11.31 15.62 8.03
CA SER A 327 10.06 15.03 7.58
C SER A 327 9.60 15.84 6.37
N GLY A 328 9.62 15.23 5.19
CA GLY A 328 9.29 15.89 3.94
C GLY A 328 9.17 14.90 2.79
N GLY A 329 9.20 15.43 1.58
CA GLY A 329 9.19 14.62 0.37
C GLY A 329 7.81 14.20 -0.10
N SER A 330 7.75 13.14 -0.89
CA SER A 330 6.54 12.64 -1.53
C SER A 330 5.61 11.97 -0.53
N TRP A 331 4.41 12.54 -0.35
CA TRP A 331 3.38 11.99 0.53
C TRP A 331 2.50 10.96 -0.18
N SER A 332 2.01 11.31 -1.40
CA SER A 332 1.12 10.45 -2.16
C SER A 332 1.29 10.69 -3.65
N ILE A 333 1.34 9.64 -4.43
CA ILE A 333 1.40 9.73 -5.89
C ILE A 333 0.38 8.81 -6.53
N TYR A 334 -0.38 9.35 -7.49
CA TYR A 334 -1.43 8.62 -8.17
C TYR A 334 -1.37 8.85 -9.68
N TRP A 335 -1.63 7.78 -10.44
CA TRP A 335 -1.85 7.89 -11.87
C TRP A 335 -3.24 8.45 -12.16
N TYR A 336 -3.32 9.45 -13.02
CA TYR A 336 -4.57 10.01 -13.52
C TYR A 336 -4.44 10.48 -14.95
N ASN A 337 -5.14 9.80 -15.88
CA ASN A 337 -5.24 10.17 -17.30
C ASN A 337 -3.89 10.47 -17.98
N GLY A 338 -2.90 9.62 -17.75
CA GLY A 338 -1.57 9.72 -18.37
C GLY A 338 -0.55 10.55 -17.61
N TYR A 339 -0.93 11.13 -16.47
CA TYR A 339 -0.05 11.88 -15.59
C TYR A 339 0.11 11.19 -14.23
N LEU A 340 1.23 11.47 -13.58
CA LEU A 340 1.46 11.09 -12.17
C LEU A 340 1.32 12.36 -11.33
N VAL A 341 0.32 12.37 -10.47
CA VAL A 341 -0.01 13.50 -9.60
C VAL A 341 0.55 13.22 -8.22
N ASN A 342 1.57 13.98 -7.82
CA ASN A 342 2.30 13.81 -6.59
C ASN A 342 2.03 14.95 -5.61
N SER A 343 1.60 14.60 -4.39
CA SER A 343 1.52 15.53 -3.25
C SER A 343 2.84 15.49 -2.49
N GLU A 344 3.53 16.62 -2.46
CA GLU A 344 4.78 16.77 -1.76
C GLU A 344 4.57 17.64 -0.51
N ILE A 345 5.06 17.17 0.66
CA ILE A 345 4.71 17.73 1.97
C ILE A 345 5.00 19.24 2.08
N PHE A 346 6.17 19.69 1.59
CA PHE A 346 6.58 21.09 1.72
C PHE A 346 6.72 21.85 0.40
N ARG A 347 6.81 21.13 -0.73
CA ARG A 347 7.03 21.74 -2.05
C ARG A 347 5.74 21.87 -2.87
N GLY A 348 4.64 21.27 -2.40
CA GLY A 348 3.30 21.40 -2.97
C GLY A 348 2.94 20.25 -3.91
N LEU A 349 2.55 20.54 -5.15
CA LEU A 349 2.06 19.57 -6.11
C LEU A 349 3.04 19.43 -7.27
N ASP A 350 3.43 18.20 -7.55
CA ASP A 350 4.19 17.86 -8.75
C ASP A 350 3.32 17.08 -9.74
N ILE A 351 3.55 17.32 -11.02
CA ILE A 351 2.95 16.56 -12.10
C ILE A 351 4.08 15.98 -12.94
N PHE A 352 4.14 14.63 -12.99
CA PHE A 352 5.13 13.93 -13.79
C PHE A 352 4.49 13.26 -15.00
N GLU A 353 5.29 13.04 -16.03
CA GLU A 353 5.01 12.13 -17.13
C GLU A 353 5.99 10.95 -17.08
N LEU A 354 5.52 9.79 -17.51
CA LEU A 354 6.38 8.62 -17.69
C LEU A 354 7.30 8.83 -18.88
N GLU A 355 8.56 8.46 -18.72
CA GLU A 355 9.57 8.48 -19.77
C GLU A 355 9.93 7.05 -20.17
N ALA A 356 10.08 6.81 -21.47
CA ALA A 356 10.40 5.48 -21.98
C ALA A 356 11.80 5.04 -21.54
N SER A 357 11.90 3.77 -21.17
CA SER A 357 13.14 3.13 -20.73
C SER A 357 13.24 1.70 -21.31
N PRO A 358 14.35 0.99 -21.11
CA PRO A 358 14.43 -0.43 -21.46
C PRO A 358 13.39 -1.32 -20.74
N TYR A 359 12.86 -0.86 -19.61
CA TYR A 359 11.90 -1.59 -18.79
C TYR A 359 10.44 -1.22 -19.06
N LEU A 360 10.19 -0.03 -19.64
CA LEU A 360 8.87 0.49 -19.95
C LEU A 360 8.93 1.20 -21.29
N THR A 361 8.36 0.62 -22.36
CA THR A 361 8.45 1.16 -23.70
C THR A 361 7.49 2.31 -23.93
N GLN A 362 7.76 3.13 -24.97
CA GLN A 362 6.84 4.20 -25.36
C GLN A 362 5.46 3.64 -25.73
N ASN A 363 5.38 2.45 -26.37
CA ASN A 363 4.11 1.85 -26.72
C ASN A 363 3.31 1.42 -25.47
N GLU A 364 3.97 0.94 -24.40
CA GLU A 364 3.33 0.64 -23.13
C GLU A 364 2.80 1.92 -22.46
N ILE A 365 3.58 3.01 -22.49
CA ILE A 365 3.15 4.32 -21.99
C ILE A 365 1.96 4.85 -22.81
N ASP A 366 2.01 4.76 -24.14
CA ASP A 366 0.93 5.21 -25.01
C ASP A 366 -0.34 4.37 -24.80
N ALA A 367 -0.20 3.07 -24.58
CA ALA A 367 -1.33 2.19 -24.24
C ALA A 367 -1.95 2.58 -22.89
N SER A 368 -1.13 2.88 -21.88
CA SER A 368 -1.64 3.33 -20.58
C SER A 368 -2.44 4.62 -20.68
N LYS A 369 -2.04 5.55 -21.54
CA LYS A 369 -2.72 6.82 -21.78
C LYS A 369 -4.08 6.68 -22.50
N THR A 370 -4.41 5.48 -23.02
CA THR A 370 -5.75 5.21 -23.61
C THR A 370 -6.81 4.96 -22.57
N VAL A 371 -6.43 4.64 -21.33
CA VAL A 371 -7.35 4.53 -20.21
C VAL A 371 -7.70 5.93 -19.72
N VAL A 372 -9.00 6.23 -19.63
CA VAL A 372 -9.49 7.54 -19.19
C VAL A 372 -10.46 7.35 -18.04
N LEU A 373 -10.21 8.03 -16.93
CA LEU A 373 -11.06 8.07 -15.77
C LEU A 373 -11.75 9.43 -15.69
N ASP A 374 -13.06 9.45 -15.51
CA ASP A 374 -13.83 10.69 -15.28
C ASP A 374 -13.50 11.31 -13.93
N GLN A 375 -13.22 10.47 -12.95
CA GLN A 375 -12.84 10.84 -11.58
C GLN A 375 -11.93 9.77 -10.98
N LEU A 376 -11.15 10.14 -10.00
CA LEU A 376 -10.33 9.22 -9.22
C LEU A 376 -10.71 9.32 -7.74
N ASN A 377 -11.14 8.19 -7.16
CA ASN A 377 -11.17 7.99 -5.72
C ASN A 377 -9.88 7.25 -5.32
N VAL A 378 -8.99 7.91 -4.58
CA VAL A 378 -7.67 7.36 -4.22
C VAL A 378 -7.73 6.14 -3.29
N GLN A 379 -8.86 5.91 -2.64
CA GLN A 379 -9.14 4.73 -1.81
C GLN A 379 -10.07 3.73 -2.51
N GLY A 380 -10.30 3.92 -3.80
CA GLY A 380 -11.02 3.00 -4.66
C GLY A 380 -10.11 2.51 -5.77
N GLN A 381 -9.99 1.20 -5.91
CA GLN A 381 -9.28 0.57 -7.01
C GLN A 381 -10.20 0.54 -8.23
N PRO A 382 -9.92 1.27 -9.33
CA PRO A 382 -10.69 1.11 -10.57
C PRO A 382 -10.19 -0.13 -11.32
N MET A 383 -11.08 -0.84 -11.98
CA MET A 383 -10.71 -1.84 -12.96
C MET A 383 -10.39 -1.15 -14.29
N TYR A 384 -9.14 -1.23 -14.73
CA TYR A 384 -8.72 -0.63 -15.99
C TYR A 384 -9.13 -1.50 -17.18
N HIS A 385 -9.69 -0.84 -18.19
CA HIS A 385 -10.02 -1.43 -19.47
C HIS A 385 -9.35 -0.64 -20.60
N TRP A 386 -8.70 -1.35 -21.50
CA TRP A 386 -7.98 -0.75 -22.61
C TRP A 386 -8.81 -0.85 -23.89
N PRO A 387 -9.15 0.28 -24.51
CA PRO A 387 -9.78 0.23 -25.84
C PRO A 387 -8.81 -0.36 -26.87
N ALA A 388 -9.33 -1.07 -27.86
CA ALA A 388 -8.51 -1.61 -28.94
C ALA A 388 -7.88 -0.47 -29.75
N THR A 389 -6.57 -0.30 -29.61
CA THR A 389 -5.77 0.72 -30.28
C THR A 389 -4.48 0.10 -30.83
N PHE A 390 -3.86 0.77 -31.78
CA PHE A 390 -2.53 0.35 -32.25
C PHE A 390 -1.47 0.46 -31.15
N ALA A 391 -1.59 1.42 -30.25
CA ALA A 391 -0.73 1.53 -29.07
C ALA A 391 -0.82 0.26 -28.20
N LEU A 392 -2.04 -0.20 -27.91
CA LEU A 392 -2.28 -1.44 -27.16
C LEU A 392 -1.65 -2.67 -27.86
N ALA A 393 -1.89 -2.81 -29.17
CA ALA A 393 -1.31 -3.90 -29.93
C ALA A 393 0.22 -3.89 -29.90
N LYS A 394 0.84 -2.72 -30.08
CA LYS A 394 2.30 -2.53 -30.03
C LYS A 394 2.86 -2.80 -28.64
N ALA A 395 2.16 -2.40 -27.57
CA ALA A 395 2.56 -2.68 -26.20
C ALA A 395 2.67 -4.18 -25.93
N TYR A 396 1.68 -4.97 -26.33
CA TYR A 396 1.77 -6.43 -26.23
C TYR A 396 2.93 -7.02 -27.04
N VAL A 397 3.19 -6.51 -28.25
CA VAL A 397 4.35 -6.98 -29.05
C VAL A 397 5.67 -6.66 -28.36
N ASP A 398 5.82 -5.49 -27.75
CA ASP A 398 7.02 -5.13 -27.00
C ASP A 398 7.22 -5.99 -25.75
N GLN A 399 6.13 -6.39 -25.10
CA GLN A 399 6.19 -7.33 -23.98
C GLN A 399 6.55 -8.75 -24.43
N LEU A 400 6.00 -9.20 -25.56
CA LEU A 400 6.36 -10.51 -26.14
C LEU A 400 7.80 -10.55 -26.63
N ASP A 401 8.38 -9.44 -27.08
CA ASP A 401 9.79 -9.31 -27.47
C ASP A 401 10.75 -9.53 -26.28
N ARG A 402 10.29 -9.26 -25.06
CA ARG A 402 11.05 -9.54 -23.83
C ARG A 402 10.92 -10.98 -23.33
N ASP A 403 10.01 -11.77 -23.91
CA ASP A 403 9.81 -13.16 -23.53
C ASP A 403 10.74 -14.08 -24.35
N PRO A 404 11.65 -14.84 -23.70
CA PRO A 404 12.62 -15.69 -24.39
C PRO A 404 11.97 -16.87 -25.15
N GLY A 405 10.70 -17.16 -24.87
CA GLY A 405 9.93 -18.20 -25.58
C GLY A 405 9.36 -17.75 -26.92
N VAL A 406 9.43 -16.45 -27.25
CA VAL A 406 8.88 -15.90 -28.49
C VAL A 406 10.00 -15.60 -29.49
N SER A 407 9.85 -16.09 -30.73
CA SER A 407 10.92 -15.93 -31.75
C SER A 407 11.01 -14.48 -32.26
N GLU A 408 12.23 -14.00 -32.49
CA GLU A 408 12.49 -12.69 -33.08
C GLU A 408 11.79 -12.52 -34.45
N GLU A 409 11.71 -13.60 -35.28
CA GLU A 409 11.01 -13.57 -36.56
C GLU A 409 9.53 -13.25 -36.38
N MET A 410 8.87 -13.82 -35.38
CA MET A 410 7.48 -13.53 -35.05
C MET A 410 7.31 -12.05 -34.63
N ILE A 411 8.18 -11.55 -33.77
CA ILE A 411 8.15 -10.15 -33.30
C ILE A 411 8.31 -9.19 -34.48
N GLN A 412 9.30 -9.41 -35.37
CA GLN A 412 9.51 -8.58 -36.54
C GLN A 412 8.30 -8.61 -37.48
N THR A 413 7.70 -9.78 -37.70
CA THR A 413 6.50 -9.95 -38.52
C THR A 413 5.32 -9.16 -37.95
N LEU A 414 5.09 -9.24 -36.64
CA LEU A 414 4.04 -8.50 -35.96
C LEU A 414 4.27 -6.99 -36.06
N ARG A 415 5.47 -6.52 -35.74
CA ARG A 415 5.82 -5.07 -35.84
C ARG A 415 5.59 -4.51 -37.26
N ALA A 416 6.09 -5.22 -38.26
CA ALA A 416 5.94 -4.81 -39.65
C ALA A 416 4.45 -4.84 -40.09
N GLY A 417 3.72 -5.87 -39.70
CA GLY A 417 2.31 -6.02 -40.04
C GLY A 417 1.43 -4.96 -39.37
N ILE A 418 1.59 -4.72 -38.08
CA ILE A 418 0.84 -3.71 -37.31
C ILE A 418 1.13 -2.31 -37.88
N SER A 419 2.40 -1.96 -38.14
CA SER A 419 2.77 -0.65 -38.69
C SER A 419 2.17 -0.44 -40.08
N ARG A 420 2.13 -1.46 -40.93
CA ARG A 420 1.51 -1.39 -42.24
C ARG A 420 0.00 -1.25 -42.17
N ALA A 421 -0.66 -1.98 -41.25
CA ALA A 421 -2.10 -1.87 -41.06
C ALA A 421 -2.49 -0.49 -40.51
N GLU A 422 -1.73 0.05 -39.58
CA GLU A 422 -1.92 1.40 -39.04
C GLU A 422 -1.81 2.49 -40.14
N ALA A 423 -0.81 2.37 -41.02
CA ALA A 423 -0.60 3.33 -42.09
C ALA A 423 -1.63 3.24 -43.25
N GLY A 424 -2.15 2.05 -43.51
CA GLY A 424 -3.00 1.78 -44.68
C GLY A 424 -4.41 1.29 -44.38
N GLY A 425 -4.78 1.04 -43.16
CA GLY A 425 -6.11 0.51 -42.75
C GLY A 425 -6.39 -0.90 -43.28
N ASP A 426 -5.37 -1.74 -43.44
CA ASP A 426 -5.50 -3.12 -43.96
C ASP A 426 -6.10 -4.06 -42.93
N LYS A 427 -7.43 -4.16 -42.94
CA LYS A 427 -8.22 -5.01 -42.03
C LYS A 427 -7.92 -6.52 -42.25
N THR A 428 -7.63 -6.92 -43.47
CA THR A 428 -7.33 -8.32 -43.79
C THR A 428 -6.02 -8.74 -43.12
N LEU A 429 -5.01 -7.89 -43.18
CA LEU A 429 -3.73 -8.11 -42.52
C LEU A 429 -3.86 -8.23 -41.01
N LEU A 430 -4.71 -7.42 -40.37
CA LEU A 430 -4.99 -7.52 -38.93
C LEU A 430 -5.59 -8.88 -38.56
N LEU A 431 -6.54 -9.39 -39.36
CA LEU A 431 -7.15 -10.70 -39.12
C LEU A 431 -6.16 -11.86 -39.34
N GLU A 432 -5.28 -11.77 -40.34
CA GLU A 432 -4.22 -12.74 -40.58
C GLU A 432 -3.25 -12.80 -39.40
N MET A 433 -2.81 -11.65 -38.89
CA MET A 433 -1.97 -11.57 -37.70
C MET A 433 -2.68 -12.12 -36.46
N ALA A 434 -3.95 -11.76 -36.25
CA ALA A 434 -4.71 -12.31 -35.14
C ALA A 434 -4.81 -13.85 -35.18
N ALA A 435 -5.00 -14.43 -36.37
CA ALA A 435 -5.02 -15.87 -36.54
C ALA A 435 -3.64 -16.51 -36.25
N MET A 436 -2.56 -15.89 -36.74
CA MET A 436 -1.19 -16.34 -36.48
C MET A 436 -0.88 -16.34 -34.96
N VAL A 437 -1.18 -15.24 -34.27
CA VAL A 437 -0.92 -15.12 -32.82
C VAL A 437 -1.76 -16.11 -32.04
N SER A 438 -3.06 -16.27 -32.37
CA SER A 438 -3.93 -17.25 -31.69
C SER A 438 -3.44 -18.69 -31.85
N SER A 439 -2.89 -19.06 -33.02
CA SER A 439 -2.35 -20.43 -33.22
C SER A 439 -1.10 -20.72 -32.40
N ASN A 440 -0.30 -19.69 -32.10
CA ASN A 440 0.87 -19.82 -31.26
C ASN A 440 0.52 -19.81 -29.76
N ALA A 441 -0.51 -19.07 -29.36
CA ALA A 441 -1.00 -19.08 -27.97
C ALA A 441 -1.48 -20.47 -27.51
N THR A 442 -2.11 -21.24 -28.42
CA THR A 442 -2.64 -22.59 -28.11
C THR A 442 -1.59 -23.71 -28.20
N GLY A 443 -0.47 -23.49 -28.88
CA GLY A 443 0.59 -24.51 -29.09
C GLY A 443 1.51 -24.72 -27.88
N GLY A 444 1.48 -23.85 -26.88
CA GLY A 444 2.30 -23.91 -25.67
C GLY A 444 1.59 -24.43 -24.41
N ALA A 445 0.30 -24.71 -24.47
CA ALA A 445 -0.50 -25.05 -23.30
C ALA A 445 -0.51 -26.52 -22.96
N ALA A 446 0.51 -26.97 -22.23
CA ALA A 446 0.36 -28.09 -21.30
C ALA A 446 0.56 -27.49 -19.89
N ASP A 447 -0.48 -27.49 -19.07
CA ASP A 447 -0.50 -27.04 -17.67
C ASP A 447 -0.40 -25.51 -17.42
N VAL A 448 -1.44 -24.76 -17.77
CA VAL A 448 -1.64 -23.41 -17.18
C VAL A 448 -2.92 -23.45 -16.36
N SER A 449 -2.80 -23.36 -15.04
CA SER A 449 -3.91 -23.04 -14.16
C SER A 449 -4.53 -21.69 -14.61
N ALA A 450 -5.83 -21.52 -14.49
CA ALA A 450 -6.57 -20.36 -14.98
C ALA A 450 -6.08 -19.01 -14.40
N ASP A 451 -5.24 -19.04 -13.39
CA ASP A 451 -4.84 -17.93 -12.52
C ASP A 451 -3.72 -17.00 -13.04
N SER A 452 -3.08 -17.34 -14.16
CA SER A 452 -1.95 -16.54 -14.68
C SER A 452 -2.05 -16.18 -16.16
N SER A 453 -3.22 -16.34 -16.76
CA SER A 453 -3.36 -16.28 -18.22
C SER A 453 -3.01 -14.91 -18.83
N ALA A 454 -3.33 -13.80 -18.18
CA ALA A 454 -3.10 -12.45 -18.72
C ALA A 454 -1.61 -12.05 -18.76
N TYR A 455 -0.81 -12.56 -17.83
CA TYR A 455 0.60 -12.18 -17.65
C TYR A 455 1.58 -13.08 -18.40
N THR A 456 1.16 -14.25 -18.83
CA THR A 456 1.97 -15.20 -19.61
C THR A 456 2.11 -14.77 -21.08
N ALA A 457 3.13 -15.29 -21.79
CA ALA A 457 3.25 -15.08 -23.23
C ALA A 457 1.99 -15.53 -23.99
N ALA A 458 1.40 -16.68 -23.61
CA ALA A 458 0.16 -17.17 -24.20
C ALA A 458 -1.02 -16.23 -23.93
N GLY A 459 -1.15 -15.72 -22.72
CA GLY A 459 -2.17 -14.74 -22.37
C GLY A 459 -2.01 -13.42 -23.12
N LYS A 460 -0.80 -12.87 -23.20
CA LYS A 460 -0.48 -11.66 -23.98
C LYS A 460 -0.75 -11.86 -25.47
N MET A 461 -0.44 -13.04 -26.02
CA MET A 461 -0.80 -13.40 -27.40
C MET A 461 -2.33 -13.44 -27.59
N SER A 462 -3.08 -13.98 -26.64
CA SER A 462 -4.54 -13.99 -26.67
C SER A 462 -5.13 -12.57 -26.68
N GLN A 463 -4.64 -11.70 -25.79
CA GLN A 463 -5.05 -10.31 -25.72
C GLN A 463 -4.69 -9.52 -27.01
N LEU A 464 -3.47 -9.72 -27.52
CA LEU A 464 -3.06 -9.13 -28.80
C LEU A 464 -3.99 -9.58 -29.93
N ALA A 465 -4.31 -10.88 -30.00
CA ALA A 465 -5.20 -11.39 -31.04
C ALA A 465 -6.62 -10.82 -30.95
N SER A 466 -7.14 -10.60 -29.73
CA SER A 466 -8.42 -9.90 -29.51
C SER A 466 -8.34 -8.45 -30.01
N THR A 467 -7.33 -7.71 -29.56
CA THR A 467 -7.08 -6.33 -29.97
C THR A 467 -7.01 -6.17 -31.50
N LEU A 468 -6.28 -7.06 -32.18
CA LEU A 468 -6.17 -7.04 -33.65
C LEU A 468 -7.52 -7.31 -34.36
N ARG A 469 -8.35 -8.22 -33.82
CA ARG A 469 -9.69 -8.48 -34.35
C ARG A 469 -10.63 -7.27 -34.18
N GLU A 470 -10.60 -6.63 -33.02
CA GLU A 470 -11.39 -5.44 -32.75
C GLU A 470 -10.98 -4.27 -33.63
N LEU A 471 -9.69 -4.04 -33.84
CA LEU A 471 -9.16 -3.04 -34.79
C LEU A 471 -9.61 -3.32 -36.22
N ALA A 472 -9.76 -4.57 -36.61
CA ALA A 472 -10.26 -4.93 -37.94
C ALA A 472 -11.78 -4.68 -38.11
N GLN A 473 -12.55 -4.60 -37.02
CA GLN A 473 -13.99 -4.31 -37.03
C GLN A 473 -14.30 -2.81 -37.04
N GLY A 474 -13.50 -2.01 -36.34
CA GLY A 474 -13.57 -0.54 -36.29
C GLY A 474 -13.08 0.14 -37.56
#